data_35b3ef5b8e2b39f1a5a56843cb381bc6
#
_entry.id   35b3ef5b8e2b39f1a5a56843cb381bc6
#
_cell.length_a   1.000
_cell.length_b   1.000
_cell.length_c   1.000
_cell.angle_alpha   90.00
_cell.angle_beta   90.00
_cell.angle_gamma   90.00
#
_symmetry.space_group_name_H-M   'P 1'
#
loop_
_entity.id
_entity.type
_entity.pdbx_description
1 polymer ?
#
loop_
_entity_poly.entity_id
_entity_poly.type
_entity_poly.pdbx_seq_one_letter_code
_entity_poly.pdbx_strand_id
1 'polypeptide(L)'
;MEQGPDLYENPGLPIPENEIDYVFLTHAHIDHSGMLPRLTKNGFKGQIFTTFATADLCNIMLRDSAHIQEFEAEWRNRKGRRAGKPEFEPVYVMQDALDAIELLVPCGYGERITICDGIQIRFTDVGHLLGSASIEVWATEGDVTKKIVFSGDIGNVDQPIIKDPSYTCLLYTSPSPRDRQK
;
A
#
# COMPACT_ATOMS: atom_id res chain seq x y z
N MET A 1 0.72 27.39 21.46
CA MET A 1 0.81 27.39 19.99
C MET A 1 -0.38 26.59 19.49
N GLU A 2 -1.37 27.27 18.96
CA GLU A 2 -2.48 26.62 18.28
C GLU A 2 -1.93 25.97 17.00
N GLN A 3 -1.99 24.66 16.92
CA GLN A 3 -1.79 23.96 15.65
C GLN A 3 -3.00 24.35 14.77
N GLY A 4 -2.71 25.03 13.67
CA GLY A 4 -3.71 25.39 12.68
C GLY A 4 -4.42 24.16 12.11
N PRO A 5 -5.56 24.34 11.45
CA PRO A 5 -6.37 23.27 10.89
C PRO A 5 -5.52 22.43 9.91
N ASP A 6 -5.75 21.13 9.97
CA ASP A 6 -5.05 20.08 9.26
C ASP A 6 -4.68 20.44 7.81
N LEU A 7 -3.40 20.69 7.59
CA LEU A 7 -2.82 21.04 6.29
C LEU A 7 -2.69 19.82 5.35
N TYR A 8 -3.17 18.65 5.77
CA TYR A 8 -3.20 17.45 4.96
C TYR A 8 -4.65 17.00 4.70
N GLU A 9 -5.37 17.78 3.88
CA GLU A 9 -6.46 17.19 3.14
C GLU A 9 -5.82 16.13 2.22
N ASN A 10 -6.07 14.87 2.52
CA ASN A 10 -5.66 13.79 1.63
C ASN A 10 -6.54 13.89 0.38
N PRO A 11 -6.06 14.49 -0.72
CA PRO A 11 -6.86 14.57 -1.92
C PRO A 11 -7.18 13.14 -2.34
N GLY A 12 -8.42 12.87 -2.71
CA GLY A 12 -8.82 11.57 -3.24
C GLY A 12 -7.91 11.15 -4.41
N LEU A 13 -8.00 9.92 -4.81
CA LEU A 13 -7.32 9.44 -6.01
C LEU A 13 -7.79 10.23 -7.24
N PRO A 14 -6.93 10.37 -8.27
CA PRO A 14 -7.30 11.07 -9.52
C PRO A 14 -8.38 10.33 -10.34
N ILE A 15 -8.67 9.08 -9.98
CA ILE A 15 -9.69 8.23 -10.58
C ILE A 15 -10.59 7.67 -9.47
N PRO A 16 -11.89 7.39 -9.75
CA PRO A 16 -12.78 6.74 -8.80
C PRO A 16 -12.24 5.35 -8.40
N GLU A 17 -12.33 5.02 -7.11
CA GLU A 17 -11.81 3.76 -6.57
C GLU A 17 -12.48 2.52 -7.15
N ASN A 18 -13.73 2.63 -7.57
CA ASN A 18 -14.48 1.56 -8.24
C ASN A 18 -14.07 1.32 -9.71
N GLU A 19 -13.21 2.16 -10.27
CA GLU A 19 -12.61 1.99 -11.60
C GLU A 19 -11.21 1.35 -11.54
N ILE A 20 -10.71 1.07 -10.34
CA ILE A 20 -9.43 0.40 -10.15
C ILE A 20 -9.64 -1.11 -10.20
N ASP A 21 -8.93 -1.80 -11.10
CA ASP A 21 -8.98 -3.26 -11.24
C ASP A 21 -8.00 -3.97 -10.31
N TYR A 22 -6.79 -3.43 -10.17
CA TYR A 22 -5.70 -4.08 -9.44
C TYR A 22 -4.90 -3.10 -8.59
N VAL A 23 -4.48 -3.57 -7.42
CA VAL A 23 -3.53 -2.89 -6.55
C VAL A 23 -2.33 -3.80 -6.32
N PHE A 24 -1.13 -3.25 -6.36
CA PHE A 24 0.11 -3.95 -6.05
C PHE A 24 0.74 -3.32 -4.81
N LEU A 25 0.82 -4.09 -3.72
CA LEU A 25 1.33 -3.62 -2.44
C LEU A 25 2.77 -4.11 -2.22
N THR A 26 3.70 -3.19 -1.99
CA THR A 26 5.12 -3.48 -1.78
C THR A 26 5.40 -4.11 -0.42
N HIS A 27 4.78 -3.61 0.63
CA HIS A 27 4.95 -4.10 2.01
C HIS A 27 3.86 -3.58 2.95
N ALA A 28 3.85 -4.09 4.19
CA ALA A 28 2.74 -3.91 5.11
C ALA A 28 2.80 -2.63 5.98
N HIS A 29 3.84 -1.80 5.92
CA HIS A 29 3.87 -0.59 6.72
C HIS A 29 2.62 0.27 6.47
N ILE A 30 2.14 0.93 7.51
CA ILE A 30 0.83 1.61 7.50
C ILE A 30 0.77 2.80 6.55
N ASP A 31 1.88 3.46 6.30
CA ASP A 31 2.02 4.55 5.32
C ASP A 31 1.94 4.05 3.86
N HIS A 32 2.11 2.75 3.63
CA HIS A 32 1.93 2.10 2.32
C HIS A 32 0.61 1.34 2.22
N SER A 33 0.18 0.65 3.29
CA SER A 33 -1.00 -0.23 3.29
C SER A 33 -2.25 0.40 3.89
N GLY A 34 -2.09 1.41 4.74
CA GLY A 34 -3.14 1.91 5.64
C GLY A 34 -4.35 2.52 4.96
N MET A 35 -4.27 2.84 3.66
CA MET A 35 -5.38 3.37 2.89
C MET A 35 -6.16 2.31 2.10
N LEU A 36 -5.74 1.04 2.12
CA LEU A 36 -6.46 -0.04 1.45
C LEU A 36 -7.92 -0.18 1.92
N PRO A 37 -8.24 -0.10 3.24
CA PRO A 37 -9.63 -0.13 3.67
C PRO A 37 -10.48 1.04 3.17
N ARG A 38 -9.88 2.21 2.93
CA ARG A 38 -10.60 3.33 2.33
C ARG A 38 -10.96 3.06 0.87
N LEU A 39 -10.10 2.34 0.13
CA LEU A 39 -10.44 1.94 -1.25
C LEU A 39 -11.69 1.07 -1.28
N THR A 40 -11.78 0.06 -0.40
CA THR A 40 -12.96 -0.82 -0.30
C THR A 40 -14.20 -0.07 0.15
N LYS A 41 -14.09 0.81 1.15
CA LYS A 41 -15.16 1.73 1.57
C LYS A 41 -15.72 2.54 0.40
N ASN A 42 -14.86 2.97 -0.52
CA ASN A 42 -15.21 3.79 -1.69
C ASN A 42 -15.57 2.95 -2.94
N GLY A 43 -15.71 1.63 -2.80
CA GLY A 43 -16.26 0.76 -3.84
C GLY A 43 -15.24 -0.02 -4.67
N PHE A 44 -13.96 -0.02 -4.30
CA PHE A 44 -12.96 -0.92 -4.88
C PHE A 44 -13.36 -2.38 -4.63
N LYS A 45 -13.34 -3.19 -5.70
CA LYS A 45 -13.66 -4.63 -5.69
C LYS A 45 -12.64 -5.48 -6.45
N GLY A 46 -11.54 -4.85 -6.85
CA GLY A 46 -10.46 -5.52 -7.56
C GLY A 46 -9.61 -6.40 -6.65
N GLN A 47 -8.46 -6.82 -7.13
CA GLN A 47 -7.54 -7.67 -6.38
C GLN A 47 -6.33 -6.87 -5.90
N ILE A 48 -5.84 -7.21 -4.70
CA ILE A 48 -4.65 -6.60 -4.08
C ILE A 48 -3.55 -7.66 -4.05
N PHE A 49 -2.61 -7.58 -4.99
CA PHE A 49 -1.49 -8.50 -5.04
C PHE A 49 -0.37 -8.05 -4.12
N THR A 50 0.15 -8.99 -3.33
CA THR A 50 1.25 -8.74 -2.40
C THR A 50 1.96 -10.06 -2.06
N THR A 51 3.06 -10.01 -1.29
CA THR A 51 3.73 -11.23 -0.84
C THR A 51 2.95 -11.92 0.28
N PHE A 52 3.19 -13.22 0.50
CA PHE A 52 2.54 -13.99 1.58
C PHE A 52 2.71 -13.32 2.95
N ALA A 53 3.95 -12.98 3.33
CA ALA A 53 4.20 -12.39 4.64
C ALA A 53 3.60 -10.98 4.77
N THR A 54 3.57 -10.20 3.69
CA THR A 54 2.87 -8.90 3.68
C THR A 54 1.37 -9.07 3.87
N ALA A 55 0.75 -10.07 3.25
CA ALA A 55 -0.68 -10.35 3.45
C ALA A 55 -0.99 -10.73 4.91
N ASP A 56 -0.15 -11.59 5.52
CA ASP A 56 -0.29 -11.97 6.93
C ASP A 56 -0.15 -10.76 7.86
N LEU A 57 0.83 -9.89 7.62
CA LEU A 57 1.02 -8.67 8.40
C LEU A 57 -0.14 -7.67 8.21
N CYS A 58 -0.63 -7.49 6.99
CA CYS A 58 -1.77 -6.63 6.70
C CYS A 58 -3.03 -7.10 7.44
N ASN A 59 -3.24 -8.40 7.57
CA ASN A 59 -4.37 -8.94 8.34
C ASN A 59 -4.36 -8.49 9.81
N ILE A 60 -3.19 -8.29 10.39
CA ILE A 60 -3.04 -7.78 11.76
C ILE A 60 -3.11 -6.25 11.77
N MET A 61 -2.30 -5.60 10.95
CA MET A 61 -2.09 -4.15 11.01
C MET A 61 -3.33 -3.34 10.59
N LEU A 62 -4.07 -3.79 9.55
CA LEU A 62 -5.26 -3.09 9.08
C LEU A 62 -6.40 -3.17 10.10
N ARG A 63 -6.56 -4.30 10.78
CA ARG A 63 -7.53 -4.46 11.88
C ARG A 63 -7.18 -3.55 13.06
N ASP A 64 -5.90 -3.53 13.46
CA ASP A 64 -5.44 -2.69 14.56
C ASP A 64 -5.64 -1.21 14.24
N SER A 65 -5.29 -0.79 13.03
CA SER A 65 -5.49 0.57 12.55
C SER A 65 -6.97 0.97 12.53
N ALA A 66 -7.87 0.10 12.07
CA ALA A 66 -9.30 0.35 12.11
C ALA A 66 -9.81 0.52 13.54
N HIS A 67 -9.41 -0.38 14.45
CA HIS A 67 -9.77 -0.30 15.86
C HIS A 67 -9.31 1.01 16.50
N ILE A 68 -8.06 1.41 16.26
CA ILE A 68 -7.52 2.68 16.78
C ILE A 68 -8.34 3.87 16.27
N GLN A 69 -8.68 3.92 14.98
CA GLN A 69 -9.46 5.01 14.40
C GLN A 69 -10.89 5.08 14.96
N GLU A 70 -11.56 3.94 15.14
CA GLU A 70 -12.89 3.88 15.75
C GLU A 70 -12.84 4.34 17.20
N PHE A 71 -11.86 3.89 17.97
CA PHE A 71 -11.66 4.31 19.36
C PHE A 71 -11.38 5.82 19.48
N GLU A 72 -10.52 6.36 18.62
CA GLU A 72 -10.25 7.81 18.59
C GLU A 72 -11.49 8.61 18.20
N ALA A 73 -12.28 8.14 17.24
CA ALA A 73 -13.52 8.78 16.84
C ALA A 73 -14.52 8.83 18.00
N GLU A 74 -14.71 7.72 18.70
CA GLU A 74 -15.57 7.68 19.89
C GLU A 74 -15.10 8.64 20.99
N TRP A 75 -13.79 8.69 21.24
CA TRP A 75 -13.22 9.57 22.26
C TRP A 75 -13.38 11.05 21.89
N ARG A 76 -13.09 11.42 20.63
CA ARG A 76 -13.31 12.77 20.10
C ARG A 76 -14.76 13.16 20.18
N ASN A 77 -15.68 12.26 19.82
CA ASN A 77 -17.12 12.51 19.85
C ASN A 77 -17.67 12.69 21.27
N ARG A 78 -17.18 11.90 22.24
CA ARG A 78 -17.53 12.12 23.67
C ARG A 78 -17.13 13.51 24.17
N LYS A 79 -15.95 14.00 23.78
CA LYS A 79 -15.52 15.38 24.12
C LYS A 79 -16.28 16.43 23.32
N GLY A 80 -16.49 16.18 22.01
CA GLY A 80 -17.15 17.10 21.10
C GLY A 80 -18.62 17.38 21.46
N ARG A 81 -19.38 16.36 21.87
CA ARG A 81 -20.79 16.50 22.29
C ARG A 81 -20.99 17.53 23.39
N ARG A 82 -20.06 17.58 24.36
CA ARG A 82 -20.11 18.59 25.45
C ARG A 82 -19.83 20.02 24.96
N ALA A 83 -19.18 20.17 23.82
CA ALA A 83 -18.79 21.43 23.20
C ALA A 83 -19.63 21.81 21.99
N GLY A 84 -20.69 21.04 21.65
CA GLY A 84 -21.55 21.29 20.50
C GLY A 84 -20.82 21.14 19.13
N LYS A 85 -19.73 20.38 19.08
CA LYS A 85 -18.98 20.16 17.83
C LYS A 85 -19.65 19.09 16.98
N PRO A 86 -19.49 19.16 15.63
CA PRO A 86 -19.96 18.10 14.73
C PRO A 86 -19.30 16.77 15.07
N GLU A 87 -19.98 15.68 14.71
CA GLU A 87 -19.48 14.33 14.91
C GLU A 87 -18.29 14.05 13.99
N PHE A 88 -17.25 13.44 14.53
CA PHE A 88 -16.06 13.04 13.81
C PHE A 88 -16.23 11.58 13.37
N GLU A 89 -16.06 11.30 12.08
CA GLU A 89 -16.10 9.96 11.52
C GLU A 89 -14.68 9.43 11.27
N PRO A 90 -14.43 8.14 11.54
CA PRO A 90 -13.15 7.52 11.17
C PRO A 90 -13.02 7.44 9.64
N VAL A 91 -11.79 7.43 9.15
CA VAL A 91 -11.51 7.33 7.71
C VAL A 91 -12.12 6.05 7.14
N TYR A 92 -12.03 4.96 7.90
CA TYR A 92 -12.66 3.67 7.65
C TYR A 92 -12.94 2.96 8.97
N VAL A 93 -13.75 1.92 8.93
CA VAL A 93 -14.13 1.11 10.09
C VAL A 93 -13.61 -0.33 9.95
N MET A 94 -13.79 -1.14 11.00
CA MET A 94 -13.33 -2.54 11.00
C MET A 94 -13.84 -3.34 9.80
N GLN A 95 -15.09 -3.15 9.38
CA GLN A 95 -15.64 -3.88 8.24
C GLN A 95 -14.89 -3.57 6.94
N ASP A 96 -14.56 -2.29 6.71
CA ASP A 96 -13.79 -1.86 5.53
C ASP A 96 -12.39 -2.52 5.50
N ALA A 97 -11.78 -2.70 6.69
CA ALA A 97 -10.50 -3.39 6.82
C ALA A 97 -10.61 -4.88 6.52
N LEU A 98 -11.68 -5.53 6.98
CA LEU A 98 -11.95 -6.94 6.67
C LEU A 98 -12.19 -7.13 5.17
N ASP A 99 -12.99 -6.27 4.55
CA ASP A 99 -13.26 -6.30 3.11
C ASP A 99 -11.96 -6.15 2.29
N ALA A 100 -11.05 -5.25 2.71
CA ALA A 100 -9.75 -5.10 2.07
C ALA A 100 -8.85 -6.34 2.21
N ILE A 101 -8.86 -6.98 3.39
CA ILE A 101 -8.10 -8.20 3.66
C ILE A 101 -8.58 -9.36 2.78
N GLU A 102 -9.88 -9.48 2.54
CA GLU A 102 -10.45 -10.51 1.65
C GLU A 102 -10.02 -10.37 0.19
N LEU A 103 -9.65 -9.16 -0.25
CA LEU A 103 -9.17 -8.89 -1.59
C LEU A 103 -7.66 -9.13 -1.79
N LEU A 104 -6.93 -9.49 -0.71
CA LEU A 104 -5.49 -9.79 -0.80
C LEU A 104 -5.26 -11.11 -1.57
N VAL A 105 -4.35 -11.04 -2.54
CA VAL A 105 -3.87 -12.19 -3.32
C VAL A 105 -2.40 -12.41 -3.01
N PRO A 106 -2.06 -13.38 -2.12
CA PRO A 106 -0.68 -13.64 -1.75
C PRO A 106 0.11 -14.27 -2.87
N CYS A 107 1.34 -13.76 -3.11
CA CYS A 107 2.24 -14.18 -4.18
C CYS A 107 3.63 -14.55 -3.63
N GLY A 108 4.34 -15.41 -4.36
CA GLY A 108 5.74 -15.73 -4.11
C GLY A 108 6.70 -14.68 -4.66
N TYR A 109 7.95 -14.71 -4.18
CA TYR A 109 9.03 -13.93 -4.77
C TYR A 109 9.58 -14.59 -6.04
N GLY A 110 10.06 -13.77 -6.97
CA GLY A 110 10.83 -14.19 -8.13
C GLY A 110 10.02 -14.72 -9.31
N GLU A 111 8.77 -15.10 -9.12
CA GLU A 111 7.91 -15.63 -10.17
C GLU A 111 7.24 -14.51 -10.97
N ARG A 112 7.15 -14.68 -12.29
CA ARG A 112 6.33 -13.82 -13.14
C ARG A 112 4.88 -14.26 -13.07
N ILE A 113 4.02 -13.35 -12.71
CA ILE A 113 2.58 -13.55 -12.56
C ILE A 113 1.89 -12.74 -13.65
N THR A 114 1.07 -13.39 -14.46
CA THR A 114 0.22 -12.70 -15.44
C THR A 114 -1.04 -12.24 -14.71
N ILE A 115 -1.27 -10.93 -14.71
CA ILE A 115 -2.41 -10.29 -14.05
C ILE A 115 -3.62 -10.25 -15.01
N CYS A 116 -3.37 -9.75 -16.21
CA CYS A 116 -4.33 -9.70 -17.30
C CYS A 116 -3.56 -9.66 -18.63
N ASP A 117 -4.29 -9.57 -19.73
CA ASP A 117 -3.67 -9.45 -21.05
C ASP A 117 -2.78 -8.20 -21.10
N GLY A 118 -1.52 -8.39 -21.44
CA GLY A 118 -0.53 -7.32 -21.53
C GLY A 118 0.10 -6.89 -20.20
N ILE A 119 -0.33 -7.39 -19.03
CA ILE A 119 0.25 -7.01 -17.72
C ILE A 119 0.80 -8.22 -16.99
N GLN A 120 2.09 -8.18 -16.68
CA GLN A 120 2.77 -9.15 -15.82
C GLN A 120 3.49 -8.43 -14.69
N ILE A 121 3.60 -9.09 -13.55
CA ILE A 121 4.33 -8.57 -12.39
C ILE A 121 5.32 -9.59 -11.84
N ARG A 122 6.26 -9.11 -11.02
CA ARG A 122 7.13 -9.93 -10.18
C ARG A 122 7.47 -9.18 -8.90
N PHE A 123 7.41 -9.89 -7.77
CA PHE A 123 7.89 -9.39 -6.48
C PHE A 123 9.35 -9.81 -6.27
N THR A 124 10.20 -8.85 -5.91
CA THR A 124 11.62 -9.09 -5.61
C THR A 124 11.90 -8.63 -4.18
N ASP A 125 12.45 -9.51 -3.32
CA ASP A 125 12.74 -9.20 -1.93
C ASP A 125 13.76 -8.07 -1.83
N VAL A 126 13.42 -7.04 -1.05
CA VAL A 126 14.26 -5.85 -0.84
C VAL A 126 14.77 -5.69 0.59
N GLY A 127 14.59 -6.70 1.44
CA GLY A 127 15.22 -6.77 2.76
C GLY A 127 14.84 -5.66 3.73
N HIS A 128 13.67 -5.03 3.59
CA HIS A 128 13.23 -3.93 4.44
C HIS A 128 12.38 -4.41 5.63
N LEU A 129 11.43 -5.28 5.34
CA LEU A 129 10.50 -5.90 6.30
C LEU A 129 10.23 -7.32 5.84
N LEU A 130 9.75 -8.19 6.73
CA LEU A 130 9.25 -9.50 6.31
C LEU A 130 8.14 -9.31 5.27
N GLY A 131 8.34 -9.91 4.09
CA GLY A 131 7.42 -9.77 2.98
C GLY A 131 7.66 -8.56 2.08
N SER A 132 8.55 -7.63 2.42
CA SER A 132 8.80 -6.44 1.60
C SER A 132 9.32 -6.78 0.21
N ALA A 133 8.85 -6.07 -0.79
CA ALA A 133 9.24 -6.28 -2.17
C ALA A 133 9.32 -4.99 -2.98
N SER A 134 10.25 -4.96 -3.92
CA SER A 134 10.06 -4.15 -5.13
C SER A 134 9.15 -4.88 -6.10
N ILE A 135 8.39 -4.12 -6.88
CA ILE A 135 7.42 -4.66 -7.83
C ILE A 135 7.87 -4.28 -9.24
N GLU A 136 8.21 -5.29 -10.02
CA GLU A 136 8.47 -5.13 -11.43
C GLU A 136 7.17 -5.34 -12.20
N VAL A 137 6.81 -4.41 -13.06
CA VAL A 137 5.62 -4.46 -13.91
C VAL A 137 6.06 -4.44 -15.36
N TRP A 138 5.65 -5.42 -16.14
CA TRP A 138 5.78 -5.41 -17.60
C TRP A 138 4.42 -5.09 -18.20
N ALA A 139 4.36 -3.99 -18.94
CA ALA A 139 3.19 -3.57 -19.68
C ALA A 139 3.48 -3.73 -21.18
N THR A 140 2.66 -4.51 -21.86
CA THR A 140 2.77 -4.82 -23.29
C THR A 140 1.56 -4.27 -24.03
N GLU A 141 1.83 -3.48 -25.07
CA GLU A 141 0.83 -2.98 -26.00
C GLU A 141 1.33 -3.22 -27.44
N GLY A 142 0.63 -4.06 -28.19
CA GLY A 142 1.09 -4.53 -29.48
C GLY A 142 2.45 -5.26 -29.36
N ASP A 143 3.44 -4.80 -30.13
CA ASP A 143 4.80 -5.37 -30.13
C ASP A 143 5.75 -4.68 -29.10
N VAL A 144 5.26 -3.74 -28.32
CA VAL A 144 6.07 -2.95 -27.37
C VAL A 144 5.82 -3.40 -25.95
N THR A 145 6.88 -3.85 -25.29
CA THR A 145 6.85 -4.13 -23.84
C THR A 145 7.72 -3.12 -23.09
N LYS A 146 7.17 -2.49 -22.10
CA LYS A 146 7.89 -1.61 -21.16
C LYS A 146 7.94 -2.23 -19.78
N LYS A 147 9.10 -2.10 -19.11
CA LYS A 147 9.30 -2.52 -17.73
C LYS A 147 9.34 -1.29 -16.82
N ILE A 148 8.52 -1.27 -15.80
CA ILE A 148 8.48 -0.25 -14.75
C ILE A 148 8.79 -0.96 -13.44
N VAL A 149 9.54 -0.31 -12.54
CA VAL A 149 9.85 -0.84 -11.22
C VAL A 149 9.43 0.17 -10.17
N PHE A 150 8.63 -0.32 -9.22
CA PHE A 150 8.27 0.38 -8.00
C PHE A 150 9.14 -0.19 -6.88
N SER A 151 10.08 0.61 -6.38
CA SER A 151 11.07 0.14 -5.41
C SER A 151 10.47 -0.29 -4.08
N GLY A 152 9.37 0.34 -3.66
CA GLY A 152 9.01 0.33 -2.25
C GLY A 152 10.16 0.88 -1.41
N ASP A 153 10.18 0.52 -0.14
CA ASP A 153 11.26 0.81 0.77
C ASP A 153 12.31 -0.29 0.69
N ILE A 154 13.57 0.09 0.49
CA ILE A 154 14.71 -0.84 0.39
C ILE A 154 15.39 -0.90 1.74
N GLY A 155 15.63 -2.12 2.23
CA GLY A 155 16.31 -2.36 3.49
C GLY A 155 17.84 -2.18 3.42
N ASN A 156 18.46 -2.38 4.58
CA ASN A 156 19.92 -2.38 4.70
C ASN A 156 20.46 -3.81 4.60
N VAL A 157 21.75 -3.93 4.30
CA VAL A 157 22.48 -5.20 4.33
C VAL A 157 22.79 -5.62 5.77
N ASP A 158 23.09 -6.89 5.97
CA ASP A 158 23.50 -7.49 7.25
C ASP A 158 22.45 -7.31 8.39
N GLN A 159 21.16 -7.27 8.06
CA GLN A 159 20.12 -7.22 9.07
C GLN A 159 19.83 -8.61 9.65
N PRO A 160 19.69 -8.75 11.00
CA PRO A 160 19.27 -10.02 11.58
C PRO A 160 17.91 -10.46 11.07
N ILE A 161 17.74 -11.74 10.73
CA ILE A 161 16.45 -12.38 10.36
C ILE A 161 15.96 -12.04 8.95
N ILE A 162 16.28 -10.88 8.42
CA ILE A 162 15.83 -10.42 7.08
C ILE A 162 16.95 -10.66 6.08
N LYS A 163 16.61 -11.10 4.88
CA LYS A 163 17.59 -11.28 3.79
C LYS A 163 18.10 -9.93 3.31
N ASP A 164 19.34 -9.92 2.84
CA ASP A 164 19.88 -8.75 2.16
C ASP A 164 19.04 -8.37 0.92
N PRO A 165 18.94 -7.07 0.60
CA PRO A 165 18.18 -6.61 -0.55
C PRO A 165 18.66 -7.22 -1.85
N SER A 166 17.73 -7.76 -2.63
CA SER A 166 17.98 -8.14 -4.02
C SER A 166 17.75 -6.94 -4.93
N TYR A 167 18.70 -6.65 -5.80
CA TYR A 167 18.60 -5.52 -6.72
C TYR A 167 17.99 -5.94 -8.06
N THR A 168 17.05 -5.14 -8.53
CA THR A 168 16.44 -5.34 -9.83
C THR A 168 17.40 -4.89 -10.93
N CYS A 169 17.90 -5.85 -11.73
CA CYS A 169 18.76 -5.56 -12.88
C CYS A 169 17.98 -4.94 -14.05
N LEU A 170 18.67 -4.16 -14.89
CA LEU A 170 18.18 -3.58 -16.14
C LEU A 170 17.21 -2.39 -16.01
N LEU A 171 17.47 -1.49 -15.07
CA LEU A 171 16.94 -0.13 -15.11
C LEU A 171 17.97 0.78 -15.78
N TYR A 172 17.61 1.35 -16.93
CA TYR A 172 18.48 2.27 -17.66
C TYR A 172 18.43 3.71 -17.16
N THR A 173 17.37 4.04 -16.38
CA THR A 173 17.18 5.38 -15.81
C THR A 173 16.57 5.30 -14.43
N SER A 174 17.16 5.98 -13.46
CA SER A 174 16.52 6.33 -12.20
C SER A 174 16.20 7.83 -12.23
N PRO A 175 14.95 8.24 -12.01
CA PRO A 175 14.62 9.67 -11.93
C PRO A 175 15.01 10.30 -10.60
N SER A 176 15.81 9.62 -9.76
CA SER A 176 16.21 10.14 -8.46
C SER A 176 16.94 11.48 -8.58
N PRO A 177 16.53 12.52 -7.84
CA PRO A 177 17.24 13.79 -7.80
C PRO A 177 18.71 13.68 -7.39
N ARG A 178 19.10 12.63 -6.66
CA ARG A 178 20.49 12.35 -6.25
C ARG A 178 21.38 11.95 -7.42
N ASP A 179 20.83 11.35 -8.47
CA ASP A 179 21.59 10.94 -9.65
C ASP A 179 21.94 12.12 -10.59
N ARG A 180 21.31 13.28 -10.38
CA ARG A 180 21.59 14.51 -11.14
C ARG A 180 22.77 15.33 -10.60
N GLN A 181 23.38 14.91 -9.49
CA GLN A 181 24.49 15.63 -8.82
C GLN A 181 25.86 14.97 -9.05
N LYS A 182 26.00 14.11 -10.04
CA LYS A 182 27.30 13.56 -10.47
C LYS A 182 27.72 14.11 -11.81
#